data_e98508006af8eda7fe715f51465a27ae
#
_entry.id   e98508006af8eda7fe715f51465a27ae
#
_cell.length_a   1.000
_cell.length_b   1.000
_cell.length_c   1.000
_cell.angle_alpha   90.00
_cell.angle_beta   90.00
_cell.angle_gamma   90.00
#
_symmetry.space_group_name_H-M   'P 1'
#
loop_
_entity.id
_entity.type
_entity.pdbx_description
1 polymer ?
#
loop_
_entity_poly.entity_id
_entity_poly.type
_entity_poly.pdbx_seq_one_letter_code
_entity_poly.pdbx_strand_id
1 'polypeptide(L)'
;MELGHKTLGIDPGLNVTGYAVLEAGERGPRICEAGVIRGVEGGARGDMAVRLRLLYEGIVSVLDQFQPGALAVEQLYAHYAHPRTAILMGHARGVLLLAGGQRGVPVHSYSATRIKKTVTGSGRAGKEQVQRAVQRELGLAELPEPPDVADALAAALCHYYVERNSACGTGLRRGPR
;
A
#
# COMPACT_ATOMS: atom_id res chain seq x y z
N MET A 1 -0.12 17.55 -4.22
CA MET A 1 -1.27 16.67 -3.96
C MET A 1 -2.42 17.54 -3.54
N GLU A 2 -3.57 17.39 -4.15
CA GLU A 2 -4.79 18.15 -3.83
C GLU A 2 -5.39 17.64 -2.52
N LEU A 3 -6.06 18.53 -1.76
CA LEU A 3 -6.81 18.16 -0.56
C LEU A 3 -7.93 17.19 -0.93
N GLY A 4 -8.16 16.18 -0.10
CA GLY A 4 -9.14 15.12 -0.36
C GLY A 4 -8.66 14.02 -1.31
N HIS A 5 -7.46 14.13 -1.92
CA HIS A 5 -6.89 13.06 -2.74
C HIS A 5 -6.64 11.81 -1.88
N LYS A 6 -7.21 10.68 -2.31
CA LYS A 6 -7.06 9.41 -1.61
C LYS A 6 -6.02 8.52 -2.27
N THR A 7 -5.23 7.86 -1.46
CA THR A 7 -4.24 6.85 -1.87
C THR A 7 -4.57 5.52 -1.19
N LEU A 8 -4.67 4.45 -1.97
CA LEU A 8 -4.78 3.08 -1.45
C LEU A 8 -3.41 2.43 -1.41
N GLY A 9 -2.90 2.16 -0.21
CA GLY A 9 -1.70 1.37 0.00
C GLY A 9 -2.03 -0.11 0.13
N ILE A 10 -1.19 -0.97 -0.43
CA ILE A 10 -1.36 -2.42 -0.40
C ILE A 10 -0.03 -3.11 -0.06
N ASP A 11 -0.09 -4.03 0.90
CA ASP A 11 0.91 -5.06 1.15
C ASP A 11 0.41 -6.40 0.60
N PRO A 12 0.91 -6.85 -0.56
CA PRO A 12 0.38 -8.04 -1.23
C PRO A 12 0.74 -9.34 -0.51
N GLY A 13 -0.25 -10.11 -0.11
CA GLY A 13 -0.09 -11.46 0.42
C GLY A 13 -1.20 -12.38 -0.05
N LEU A 14 -0.86 -13.65 -0.38
CA LEU A 14 -1.85 -14.60 -0.88
C LEU A 14 -2.81 -15.12 0.21
N ASN A 15 -2.35 -15.22 1.46
CA ASN A 15 -3.20 -15.61 2.59
C ASN A 15 -3.94 -14.40 3.17
N VAL A 16 -3.19 -13.32 3.36
CA VAL A 16 -3.63 -12.06 3.92
C VAL A 16 -2.98 -10.95 3.10
N THR A 17 -3.77 -10.03 2.59
CA THR A 17 -3.33 -8.79 1.95
C THR A 17 -3.71 -7.65 2.87
N GLY A 18 -2.73 -6.86 3.31
CA GLY A 18 -2.97 -5.61 4.02
C GLY A 18 -3.43 -4.52 3.04
N TYR A 19 -4.37 -3.69 3.48
CA TYR A 19 -4.75 -2.49 2.73
C TYR A 19 -4.97 -1.30 3.66
N ALA A 20 -4.75 -0.09 3.13
CA ALA A 20 -5.03 1.15 3.86
C ALA A 20 -5.35 2.29 2.89
N VAL A 21 -6.42 3.01 3.15
CA VAL A 21 -6.82 4.21 2.40
C VAL A 21 -6.46 5.43 3.22
N LEU A 22 -5.53 6.24 2.69
CA LEU A 22 -5.16 7.54 3.24
C LEU A 22 -5.74 8.67 2.40
N GLU A 23 -6.19 9.71 3.05
CA GLU A 23 -6.64 10.95 2.41
C GLU A 23 -5.69 12.11 2.76
N ALA A 24 -5.38 12.94 1.78
CA ALA A 24 -4.59 14.15 1.98
C ALA A 24 -5.44 15.21 2.70
N GLY A 25 -5.14 15.48 3.96
CA GLY A 25 -5.77 16.51 4.78
C GLY A 25 -4.89 17.76 4.92
N GLU A 26 -5.47 18.86 5.44
CA GLU A 26 -4.77 20.13 5.66
C GLU A 26 -3.57 20.02 6.62
N ARG A 27 -3.68 19.17 7.63
CA ARG A 27 -2.64 18.97 8.66
C ARG A 27 -1.77 17.76 8.43
N GLY A 28 -1.96 17.05 7.32
CA GLY A 28 -1.24 15.81 6.99
C GLY A 28 -2.19 14.70 6.53
N PRO A 29 -1.64 13.49 6.27
CA PRO A 29 -2.44 12.36 5.84
C PRO A 29 -3.37 11.86 6.95
N ARG A 30 -4.59 11.44 6.59
CA ARG A 30 -5.58 10.85 7.51
C ARG A 30 -5.98 9.47 7.02
N ILE A 31 -6.22 8.55 7.94
CA ILE A 31 -6.77 7.23 7.61
C ILE A 31 -8.26 7.38 7.35
N CYS A 32 -8.72 6.91 6.19
CA CYS A 32 -10.14 6.71 5.89
C CYS A 32 -10.57 5.30 6.29
N GLU A 33 -9.75 4.30 5.97
CA GLU A 33 -9.99 2.88 6.23
C GLU A 33 -8.66 2.14 6.25
N ALA A 34 -8.54 1.09 7.06
CA ALA A 34 -7.40 0.17 7.00
C ALA A 34 -7.82 -1.20 7.50
N GLY A 35 -7.29 -2.25 6.90
CA GLY A 35 -7.66 -3.61 7.27
C GLY A 35 -6.93 -4.67 6.46
N VAL A 36 -7.48 -5.87 6.47
CA VAL A 36 -6.94 -7.01 5.73
C VAL A 36 -8.01 -7.68 4.88
N ILE A 37 -7.61 -8.12 3.69
CA ILE A 37 -8.38 -8.99 2.80
C ILE A 37 -7.81 -10.40 2.93
N ARG A 38 -8.67 -11.38 3.20
CA ARG A 38 -8.25 -12.77 3.39
C ARG A 38 -8.47 -13.56 2.10
N GLY A 39 -7.40 -14.16 1.58
CA GLY A 39 -7.44 -15.09 0.44
C GLY A 39 -7.80 -16.52 0.84
N VAL A 40 -8.30 -16.74 2.06
CA VAL A 40 -8.74 -18.06 2.57
C VAL A 40 -9.98 -17.89 3.41
N GLU A 41 -10.95 -18.79 3.23
CA GLU A 41 -12.14 -18.93 4.08
C GLU A 41 -12.03 -20.22 4.88
N GLY A 42 -12.46 -20.21 6.15
CA GLY A 42 -12.63 -21.40 6.97
C GLY A 42 -11.36 -22.19 7.33
N GLY A 43 -10.17 -21.60 7.23
CA GLY A 43 -8.91 -22.23 7.63
C GLY A 43 -8.35 -23.28 6.66
N ALA A 44 -9.06 -23.64 5.61
CA ALA A 44 -8.58 -24.53 4.55
C ALA A 44 -7.81 -23.74 3.49
N ARG A 45 -6.65 -24.26 3.06
CA ARG A 45 -5.97 -23.77 1.84
C ARG A 45 -6.82 -24.18 0.64
N GLY A 46 -7.78 -23.34 0.27
CA GLY A 46 -8.61 -23.56 -0.92
C GLY A 46 -7.82 -23.55 -2.22
N ASP A 47 -8.52 -23.87 -3.31
CA ASP A 47 -8.00 -23.73 -4.67
C ASP A 47 -7.44 -22.32 -4.92
N MET A 48 -6.34 -22.26 -5.67
CA MET A 48 -5.67 -20.99 -6.00
C MET A 48 -6.63 -20.00 -6.66
N ALA A 49 -7.48 -20.46 -7.58
CA ALA A 49 -8.44 -19.61 -8.26
C ALA A 49 -9.45 -18.98 -7.29
N VAL A 50 -9.92 -19.75 -6.30
CA VAL A 50 -10.80 -19.23 -5.24
C VAL A 50 -10.11 -18.16 -4.41
N ARG A 51 -8.86 -18.40 -4.02
CA ARG A 51 -8.08 -17.45 -3.24
C ARG A 51 -7.85 -16.13 -3.97
N LEU A 52 -7.48 -16.22 -5.25
CA LEU A 52 -7.28 -15.04 -6.09
C LEU A 52 -8.59 -14.28 -6.32
N ARG A 53 -9.71 -14.98 -6.47
CA ARG A 53 -11.05 -14.37 -6.56
C ARG A 53 -11.40 -13.60 -5.28
N LEU A 54 -11.18 -14.18 -4.10
CA LEU A 54 -11.44 -13.51 -2.82
C LEU A 54 -10.61 -12.23 -2.67
N LEU A 55 -9.31 -12.28 -3.04
CA LEU A 55 -8.46 -11.09 -3.03
C LEU A 55 -8.94 -10.03 -4.03
N TYR A 56 -9.34 -10.47 -5.23
CA TYR A 56 -9.88 -9.57 -6.25
C TYR A 56 -11.17 -8.88 -5.77
N GLU A 57 -12.15 -9.64 -5.30
CA GLU A 57 -13.43 -9.13 -4.82
C GLU A 57 -13.25 -8.16 -3.64
N GLY A 58 -12.36 -8.51 -2.70
CA GLY A 58 -12.06 -7.66 -1.56
C GLY A 58 -11.43 -6.32 -1.95
N ILE A 59 -10.41 -6.33 -2.83
CA ILE A 59 -9.77 -5.07 -3.26
C ILE A 59 -10.69 -4.23 -4.15
N VAL A 60 -11.51 -4.88 -4.97
CA VAL A 60 -12.53 -4.25 -5.79
C VAL A 60 -13.52 -3.47 -4.90
N SER A 61 -14.01 -4.09 -3.83
CA SER A 61 -14.90 -3.43 -2.87
C SER A 61 -14.28 -2.15 -2.29
N VAL A 62 -13.00 -2.20 -1.90
CA VAL A 62 -12.28 -1.03 -1.38
C VAL A 62 -12.12 0.05 -2.45
N LEU A 63 -11.74 -0.33 -3.68
CA LEU A 63 -11.60 0.61 -4.80
C LEU A 63 -12.93 1.30 -5.14
N ASP A 64 -14.02 0.55 -5.18
CA ASP A 64 -15.34 1.09 -5.51
C ASP A 64 -15.89 1.99 -4.39
N GLN A 65 -15.65 1.64 -3.13
CA GLN A 65 -16.11 2.41 -1.97
C GLN A 65 -15.36 3.73 -1.82
N PHE A 66 -14.02 3.71 -1.93
CA PHE A 66 -13.20 4.87 -1.60
C PHE A 66 -12.74 5.68 -2.80
N GLN A 67 -12.80 5.11 -4.01
CA GLN A 67 -12.41 5.74 -5.28
C GLN A 67 -11.05 6.45 -5.19
N PRO A 68 -9.95 5.73 -4.80
CA PRO A 68 -8.64 6.34 -4.64
C PRO A 68 -8.10 6.81 -6.00
N GLY A 69 -7.40 7.94 -6.00
CA GLY A 69 -6.73 8.47 -7.19
C GLY A 69 -5.42 7.76 -7.51
N ALA A 70 -4.89 6.95 -6.57
CA ALA A 70 -3.65 6.19 -6.76
C ALA A 70 -3.65 4.89 -5.93
N LEU A 71 -2.98 3.86 -6.46
CA LEU A 71 -2.70 2.60 -5.80
C LEU A 71 -1.18 2.49 -5.56
N ALA A 72 -0.77 2.43 -4.29
CA ALA A 72 0.61 2.27 -3.88
C ALA A 72 0.87 0.83 -3.42
N VAL A 73 1.76 0.10 -4.13
CA VAL A 73 1.98 -1.33 -3.88
C VAL A 73 3.46 -1.60 -3.64
N GLU A 74 3.78 -2.45 -2.65
CA GLU A 74 5.16 -2.90 -2.47
C GLU A 74 5.61 -3.76 -3.66
N GLN A 75 6.85 -3.53 -4.12
CA GLN A 75 7.48 -4.36 -5.13
C GLN A 75 7.88 -5.70 -4.54
N LEU A 76 7.55 -6.78 -5.26
CA LEU A 76 8.06 -8.10 -4.91
C LEU A 76 9.54 -8.21 -5.25
N TYR A 77 10.32 -8.69 -4.29
CA TYR A 77 11.70 -9.08 -4.51
C TYR A 77 11.76 -10.60 -4.70
N ALA A 78 12.23 -11.03 -5.86
CA ALA A 78 12.49 -12.45 -6.08
C ALA A 78 13.76 -12.85 -5.30
N HIS A 79 13.61 -13.42 -4.11
CA HIS A 79 14.69 -14.11 -3.44
C HIS A 79 14.87 -15.49 -4.07
N TYR A 80 16.02 -15.75 -4.67
CA TYR A 80 16.37 -17.07 -5.22
C TYR A 80 16.26 -18.21 -4.20
N ALA A 81 16.32 -17.90 -2.90
CA ALA A 81 16.17 -18.89 -1.82
C ALA A 81 14.73 -19.45 -1.70
N HIS A 82 13.70 -18.74 -2.15
CA HIS A 82 12.29 -19.16 -2.01
C HIS A 82 11.45 -18.86 -3.26
N PRO A 83 11.78 -19.47 -4.42
CA PRO A 83 11.14 -19.15 -5.70
C PRO A 83 9.64 -19.43 -5.69
N ARG A 84 9.21 -20.51 -5.00
CA ARG A 84 7.79 -20.87 -4.89
C ARG A 84 6.97 -19.79 -4.19
N THR A 85 7.48 -19.21 -3.12
CA THR A 85 6.81 -18.11 -2.40
C THR A 85 6.71 -16.87 -3.28
N ALA A 86 7.78 -16.52 -4.02
CA ALA A 86 7.77 -15.40 -4.94
C ALA A 86 6.72 -15.56 -6.06
N ILE A 87 6.57 -16.78 -6.62
CA ILE A 87 5.55 -17.09 -7.62
C ILE A 87 4.14 -16.90 -7.04
N LEU A 88 3.87 -17.44 -5.84
CA LEU A 88 2.58 -17.31 -5.18
C LEU A 88 2.22 -15.86 -4.86
N MET A 89 3.17 -15.08 -4.37
CA MET A 89 2.99 -13.64 -4.14
C MET A 89 2.79 -12.88 -5.46
N GLY A 90 3.47 -13.31 -6.54
CA GLY A 90 3.28 -12.77 -7.88
C GLY A 90 1.85 -12.92 -8.39
N HIS A 91 1.20 -14.07 -8.15
CA HIS A 91 -0.21 -14.27 -8.50
C HIS A 91 -1.12 -13.30 -7.73
N ALA A 92 -0.98 -13.20 -6.41
CA ALA A 92 -1.77 -12.28 -5.60
C ALA A 92 -1.56 -10.83 -6.07
N ARG A 93 -0.30 -10.41 -6.22
CA ARG A 93 0.02 -9.06 -6.69
C ARG A 93 -0.56 -8.77 -8.07
N GLY A 94 -0.48 -9.71 -9.01
CA GLY A 94 -1.04 -9.55 -10.36
C GLY A 94 -2.54 -9.26 -10.35
N VAL A 95 -3.30 -9.92 -9.49
CA VAL A 95 -4.75 -9.70 -9.31
C VAL A 95 -5.03 -8.30 -8.75
N LEU A 96 -4.23 -7.83 -7.78
CA LEU A 96 -4.38 -6.50 -7.19
C LEU A 96 -4.08 -5.39 -8.21
N LEU A 97 -3.05 -5.59 -9.04
CA LEU A 97 -2.71 -4.67 -10.14
C LEU A 97 -3.83 -4.63 -11.20
N LEU A 98 -4.38 -5.79 -11.55
CA LEU A 98 -5.49 -5.92 -12.50
C LEU A 98 -6.72 -5.15 -12.02
N ALA A 99 -7.08 -5.30 -10.74
CA ALA A 99 -8.21 -4.60 -10.15
C ALA A 99 -8.08 -3.07 -10.25
N GLY A 100 -6.89 -2.53 -9.97
CA GLY A 100 -6.58 -1.11 -10.16
C GLY A 100 -6.65 -0.70 -11.63
N GLY A 101 -6.01 -1.46 -12.53
CA GLY A 101 -6.01 -1.19 -13.98
C GLY A 101 -7.39 -1.18 -14.60
N GLN A 102 -8.29 -2.10 -14.21
CA GLN A 102 -9.67 -2.16 -14.70
C GLN A 102 -10.51 -0.95 -14.28
N ARG A 103 -10.11 -0.26 -13.20
CA ARG A 103 -10.77 0.96 -12.71
C ARG A 103 -10.08 2.24 -13.13
N GLY A 104 -9.03 2.13 -13.97
CA GLY A 104 -8.25 3.28 -14.41
C GLY A 104 -7.47 3.96 -13.28
N VAL A 105 -7.26 3.28 -12.14
CA VAL A 105 -6.50 3.80 -11.01
C VAL A 105 -5.01 3.62 -11.29
N PRO A 106 -4.20 4.69 -11.35
CA PRO A 106 -2.76 4.60 -11.54
C PRO A 106 -2.08 3.77 -10.45
N VAL A 107 -1.20 2.84 -10.85
CA VAL A 107 -0.50 1.96 -9.92
C VAL A 107 0.97 2.37 -9.79
N HIS A 108 1.39 2.67 -8.57
CA HIS A 108 2.75 3.04 -8.20
C HIS A 108 3.40 1.94 -7.37
N SER A 109 4.53 1.43 -7.86
CA SER A 109 5.26 0.36 -7.17
C SER A 109 6.50 0.92 -6.47
N TYR A 110 6.65 0.60 -5.19
CA TYR A 110 7.75 1.05 -4.35
C TYR A 110 8.54 -0.12 -3.77
N SER A 111 9.87 -0.04 -3.81
CA SER A 111 10.69 -1.05 -3.13
C SER A 111 10.55 -0.94 -1.61
N ALA A 112 10.66 -2.06 -0.89
CA ALA A 112 10.67 -2.10 0.57
C ALA A 112 11.67 -1.10 1.18
N THR A 113 12.86 -0.99 0.59
CA THR A 113 13.88 -0.03 1.02
C THR A 113 13.41 1.42 0.88
N ARG A 114 12.70 1.75 -0.21
CA ARG A 114 12.16 3.11 -0.43
C ARG A 114 11.05 3.42 0.56
N ILE A 115 10.11 2.48 0.76
CA ILE A 115 9.03 2.62 1.74
C ILE A 115 9.62 2.89 3.12
N LYS A 116 10.53 2.02 3.59
CA LYS A 116 11.21 2.17 4.89
C LYS A 116 11.93 3.50 5.02
N LYS A 117 12.73 3.89 4.01
CA LYS A 117 13.45 5.15 4.03
C LYS A 117 12.52 6.36 4.10
N THR A 118 11.42 6.35 3.38
CA THR A 118 10.45 7.45 3.38
C THR A 118 9.79 7.61 4.74
N VAL A 119 9.35 6.50 5.36
CA VAL A 119 8.58 6.53 6.61
C VAL A 119 9.46 6.70 7.86
N THR A 120 10.67 6.10 7.86
CA THR A 120 11.53 6.05 9.06
C THR A 120 12.83 6.86 8.93
N GLY A 121 13.15 7.35 7.74
CA GLY A 121 14.47 7.93 7.42
C GLY A 121 15.55 6.88 7.09
N SER A 122 15.32 5.58 7.34
CA SER A 122 16.29 4.50 7.14
C SER A 122 15.73 3.38 6.27
N GLY A 123 16.38 3.08 5.14
CA GLY A 123 15.99 1.95 4.28
C GLY A 123 16.26 0.56 4.91
N ARG A 124 16.98 0.51 6.03
CA ARG A 124 17.29 -0.72 6.78
C ARG A 124 16.44 -0.89 8.04
N ALA A 125 15.41 -0.06 8.23
CA ALA A 125 14.54 -0.12 9.39
C ALA A 125 13.90 -1.51 9.56
N GLY A 126 13.85 -1.99 10.81
CA GLY A 126 13.14 -3.21 11.17
C GLY A 126 11.62 -3.00 11.19
N LYS A 127 10.84 -4.10 11.24
CA LYS A 127 9.37 -4.04 11.22
C LYS A 127 8.81 -3.15 12.34
N GLU A 128 9.25 -3.34 13.57
CA GLU A 128 8.80 -2.55 14.71
C GLU A 128 9.08 -1.05 14.54
N GLN A 129 10.23 -0.70 13.95
CA GLN A 129 10.55 0.70 13.67
C GLN A 129 9.59 1.32 12.64
N VAL A 130 9.19 0.54 11.62
CA VAL A 130 8.19 0.97 10.63
C VAL A 130 6.83 1.16 11.29
N GLN A 131 6.36 0.19 12.09
CA GLN A 131 5.07 0.28 12.81
C GLN A 131 5.02 1.52 13.72
N ARG A 132 6.07 1.76 14.52
CA ARG A 132 6.16 2.94 15.39
C ARG A 132 6.23 4.25 14.60
N ALA A 133 6.88 4.26 13.45
CA ALA A 133 6.93 5.44 12.60
C ALA A 133 5.55 5.74 11.99
N VAL A 134 4.85 4.71 11.50
CA VAL A 134 3.47 4.82 11.02
C VAL A 134 2.53 5.31 12.12
N GLN A 135 2.61 4.71 13.32
CA GLN A 135 1.83 5.12 14.48
C GLN A 135 2.00 6.62 14.78
N ARG A 136 3.25 7.07 14.89
CA ARG A 136 3.57 8.47 15.20
C ARG A 136 3.11 9.41 14.10
N GLU A 137 3.33 9.05 12.84
CA GLU A 137 2.98 9.89 11.68
C GLU A 137 1.48 10.12 11.55
N LEU A 138 0.69 9.09 11.85
CA LEU A 138 -0.77 9.12 11.75
C LEU A 138 -1.45 9.43 13.09
N GLY A 139 -0.68 9.66 14.17
CA GLY A 139 -1.20 9.99 15.49
C GLY A 139 -2.06 8.88 16.11
N LEU A 140 -1.73 7.60 15.85
CA LEU A 140 -2.51 6.47 16.34
C LEU A 140 -2.23 6.21 17.83
N ALA A 141 -3.28 5.91 18.61
CA ALA A 141 -3.15 5.56 20.02
C ALA A 141 -2.37 4.25 20.22
N GLU A 142 -2.57 3.28 19.33
CA GLU A 142 -1.95 1.95 19.38
C GLU A 142 -1.21 1.64 18.09
N LEU A 143 -0.33 0.64 18.13
CA LEU A 143 0.32 0.13 16.91
C LEU A 143 -0.71 -0.46 15.96
N PRO A 144 -0.61 -0.20 14.64
CA PRO A 144 -1.53 -0.80 13.69
C PRO A 144 -1.35 -2.32 13.64
N GLU A 145 -2.46 -3.03 13.86
CA GLU A 145 -2.55 -4.48 13.88
C GLU A 145 -3.61 -4.97 12.87
N PRO A 146 -3.41 -6.12 12.22
CA PRO A 146 -2.17 -6.92 12.19
C PRO A 146 -1.03 -6.21 11.43
N PRO A 147 0.21 -6.75 11.47
CA PRO A 147 1.39 -6.14 10.83
C PRO A 147 1.22 -5.78 9.36
N ASP A 148 0.43 -6.57 8.60
CA ASP A 148 0.11 -6.32 7.19
C ASP A 148 -0.58 -4.95 6.98
N VAL A 149 -1.35 -4.49 7.96
CA VAL A 149 -1.98 -3.16 7.95
C VAL A 149 -0.93 -2.06 8.08
N ALA A 150 0.06 -2.25 8.94
CA ALA A 150 1.16 -1.29 9.09
C ALA A 150 1.99 -1.17 7.81
N ASP A 151 2.25 -2.30 7.13
CA ASP A 151 3.00 -2.33 5.87
C ASP A 151 2.20 -1.65 4.75
N ALA A 152 0.88 -1.85 4.69
CA ALA A 152 -0.01 -1.15 3.75
C ALA A 152 -0.08 0.37 4.03
N LEU A 153 -0.19 0.78 5.29
CA LEU A 153 -0.12 2.19 5.70
C LEU A 153 1.21 2.82 5.30
N ALA A 154 2.32 2.10 5.49
CA ALA A 154 3.64 2.57 5.10
C ALA A 154 3.77 2.76 3.57
N ALA A 155 3.18 1.87 2.76
CA ALA A 155 3.13 2.01 1.31
C ALA A 155 2.31 3.24 0.89
N ALA A 156 1.15 3.46 1.50
CA ALA A 156 0.31 4.65 1.25
C ALA A 156 1.03 5.94 1.64
N LEU A 157 1.67 5.99 2.82
CA LEU A 157 2.49 7.12 3.28
C LEU A 157 3.66 7.40 2.34
N CYS A 158 4.32 6.34 1.84
CA CYS A 158 5.41 6.49 0.89
C CYS A 158 4.94 7.23 -0.37
N HIS A 159 3.79 6.85 -0.93
CA HIS A 159 3.21 7.53 -2.09
C HIS A 159 2.83 8.97 -1.77
N TYR A 160 2.14 9.19 -0.65
CA TYR A 160 1.75 10.51 -0.18
C TYR A 160 2.94 11.48 -0.14
N TYR A 161 4.07 11.08 0.43
CA TYR A 161 5.25 11.95 0.51
C TYR A 161 5.98 12.11 -0.83
N VAL A 162 5.97 11.08 -1.68
CA VAL A 162 6.54 11.19 -3.03
C VAL A 162 5.78 12.23 -3.86
N GLU A 163 4.45 12.17 -3.87
CA GLU A 163 3.60 13.11 -4.59
C GLU A 163 3.74 14.54 -4.04
N ARG A 164 3.73 14.70 -2.71
CA ARG A 164 3.89 16.00 -2.05
C ARG A 164 5.22 16.66 -2.43
N ASN A 165 6.31 15.90 -2.43
CA ASN A 165 7.63 16.42 -2.76
C ASN A 165 7.75 16.77 -4.25
N SER A 166 7.11 16.01 -5.13
CA SER A 166 7.05 16.28 -6.57
C SER A 166 6.29 17.58 -6.87
N ALA A 167 5.18 17.82 -6.17
CA ALA A 167 4.41 19.06 -6.31
C ALA A 167 5.19 20.29 -5.82
N CYS A 168 6.00 20.18 -4.77
CA CYS A 168 6.82 21.25 -4.25
C CYS A 168 8.02 21.58 -5.16
N GLY A 169 8.60 20.56 -5.84
CA GLY A 169 9.75 20.72 -6.74
C GLY A 169 9.41 21.37 -8.09
N THR A 170 8.16 21.31 -8.54
CA THR A 170 7.72 21.94 -9.80
C THR A 170 7.48 23.46 -9.70
N GLY A 171 7.42 24.00 -8.49
CA GLY A 171 7.22 25.45 -8.24
C GLY A 171 8.47 26.33 -8.46
N LEU A 172 9.66 25.77 -8.64
CA LEU A 172 10.94 26.51 -8.66
C LEU A 172 11.61 26.64 -10.04
N ARG A 173 10.92 26.30 -11.14
CA ARG A 173 11.49 26.47 -12.50
C ARG A 173 10.55 27.22 -13.44
N ARG A 174 10.30 28.49 -13.18
CA ARG A 174 9.93 29.49 -14.20
C ARG A 174 10.56 30.81 -13.80
N GLY A 175 11.87 30.95 -14.02
CA GLY A 175 12.50 32.27 -14.23
C GLY A 175 12.35 32.64 -15.72
N PRO A 176 12.04 33.90 -16.05
CA PRO A 176 11.89 34.31 -17.43
C PRO A 176 13.27 34.42 -18.10
N ARG A 177 13.32 34.03 -19.37
CA ARG A 177 14.33 34.54 -20.33
C ARG A 177 13.75 35.70 -21.09
#